data_fe8359ebbf6ecb5cb5caa7f64332782d
#
_entry.id   fe8359ebbf6ecb5cb5caa7f64332782d
#
_cell.length_a   1.000
_cell.length_b   1.000
_cell.length_c   1.000
_cell.angle_alpha   90.00
_cell.angle_beta   90.00
_cell.angle_gamma   90.00
#
_symmetry.space_group_name_H-M   'P 1'
#
loop_
_entity.id
_entity.type
_entity.pdbx_description
1 polymer ?
#
loop_
_entity_poly.entity_id
_entity_poly.type
_entity_poly.pdbx_seq_one_letter_code
_entity_poly.pdbx_strand_id
1 'polypeptide(L)'
;MDCSGRCCIFVYKFSSLQTMKFTHFHVHSQYSILDGAASIPGLIEKAKADGQAALALTDHGNMFGIKLFYDTCRQKGIKPILGCEAYVARVSLYNKEKPIDRSGEHLIILAKNLTGYLNLVKLCSTAFCDGFYYRPRIDKTQLEKHHEGLIISSACLGGEIDQ
;
A
#
# COMPACT_ATOMS: atom_id res chain seq x y z
N MET A 1 -19.37 -30.41 58.66
CA MET A 1 -19.86 -29.82 57.41
C MET A 1 -18.99 -28.58 57.15
N ASP A 2 -17.98 -28.76 56.34
CA ASP A 2 -17.01 -27.68 56.06
C ASP A 2 -17.07 -27.44 54.55
N CYS A 3 -17.62 -26.28 54.17
CA CYS A 3 -17.78 -25.83 52.79
C CYS A 3 -16.60 -24.88 52.42
N SER A 4 -15.42 -25.44 52.19
CA SER A 4 -14.33 -24.66 51.58
C SER A 4 -14.45 -24.69 50.04
N GLY A 5 -15.32 -23.81 49.49
CA GLY A 5 -15.43 -23.59 48.08
C GLY A 5 -14.18 -22.96 47.48
N ARG A 6 -13.26 -23.76 46.98
CA ARG A 6 -12.15 -23.26 46.14
C ARG A 6 -12.67 -23.03 44.74
N CYS A 7 -12.88 -21.78 44.41
CA CYS A 7 -13.07 -21.32 43.04
C CYS A 7 -11.79 -21.58 42.25
N CYS A 8 -11.76 -22.64 41.46
CA CYS A 8 -10.64 -22.89 40.54
C CYS A 8 -10.74 -21.91 39.38
N ILE A 9 -10.05 -20.79 39.50
CA ILE A 9 -9.80 -19.91 38.36
C ILE A 9 -8.81 -20.65 37.44
N PHE A 10 -9.31 -21.20 36.36
CA PHE A 10 -8.48 -21.67 35.27
C PHE A 10 -7.81 -20.46 34.60
N VAL A 11 -6.62 -20.11 35.07
CA VAL A 11 -5.73 -19.19 34.33
C VAL A 11 -5.12 -19.99 33.17
N TYR A 12 -5.74 -19.89 31.99
CA TYR A 12 -5.07 -20.31 30.77
C TYR A 12 -3.83 -19.44 30.60
N LYS A 13 -2.67 -19.98 30.94
CA LYS A 13 -1.40 -19.44 30.51
C LYS A 13 -1.34 -19.59 29.00
N PHE A 14 -1.63 -18.53 28.24
CA PHE A 14 -1.26 -18.40 26.84
C PHE A 14 0.27 -18.38 26.77
N SER A 15 0.90 -19.56 26.89
CA SER A 15 2.30 -19.74 26.59
C SER A 15 2.44 -19.78 25.05
N SER A 16 3.16 -18.82 24.52
CA SER A 16 3.44 -18.56 23.11
C SER A 16 2.28 -18.05 22.28
N LEU A 17 1.98 -16.74 22.38
CA LEU A 17 1.59 -16.00 21.18
C LEU A 17 2.76 -16.18 20.19
N GLN A 18 2.65 -17.15 19.26
CA GLN A 18 3.41 -17.09 18.04
C GLN A 18 3.08 -15.72 17.44
N THR A 19 4.04 -14.81 17.48
CA THR A 19 3.91 -13.51 16.82
C THR A 19 3.65 -13.80 15.36
N MET A 20 2.41 -13.64 14.92
CA MET A 20 2.08 -13.78 13.50
C MET A 20 2.96 -12.79 12.76
N LYS A 21 3.78 -13.28 11.84
CA LYS A 21 4.59 -12.45 10.97
C LYS A 21 3.65 -11.72 10.04
N PHE A 22 3.31 -10.49 10.39
CA PHE A 22 2.43 -9.63 9.62
C PHE A 22 3.26 -8.62 8.81
N THR A 23 2.75 -8.20 7.66
CA THR A 23 3.34 -7.16 6.81
C THR A 23 2.21 -6.31 6.25
N HIS A 24 2.27 -5.00 6.45
CA HIS A 24 1.32 -4.08 5.82
C HIS A 24 1.68 -3.88 4.35
N PHE A 25 0.70 -4.09 3.46
CA PHE A 25 0.83 -3.90 2.01
C PHE A 25 0.17 -2.62 1.50
N HIS A 26 -0.64 -1.94 2.32
CA HIS A 26 -1.33 -0.71 1.98
C HIS A 26 -1.00 0.33 3.06
N VAL A 27 -0.07 1.23 2.77
CA VAL A 27 0.48 2.20 3.73
C VAL A 27 0.73 3.53 3.05
N HIS A 28 0.27 4.62 3.68
CA HIS A 28 0.44 5.98 3.23
C HIS A 28 1.45 6.73 4.11
N SER A 29 2.32 7.48 3.46
CA SER A 29 3.23 8.41 4.13
C SER A 29 2.76 9.86 3.97
N GLN A 30 3.57 10.78 4.50
CA GLN A 30 3.41 12.22 4.30
C GLN A 30 3.33 12.68 2.84
N TYR A 31 3.68 11.82 1.86
CA TYR A 31 3.54 12.10 0.45
C TYR A 31 2.15 11.81 -0.12
N SER A 32 1.26 11.21 0.68
CA SER A 32 -0.20 11.21 0.47
C SER A 32 -0.78 12.49 1.06
N ILE A 33 -0.56 13.62 0.40
CA ILE A 33 -0.59 14.99 0.94
C ILE A 33 -1.88 15.35 1.71
N LEU A 34 -3.03 14.79 1.35
CA LEU A 34 -4.31 15.17 1.97
C LEU A 34 -4.67 14.34 3.22
N ASP A 35 -4.11 13.14 3.37
CA ASP A 35 -4.51 12.19 4.41
C ASP A 35 -3.35 11.45 5.08
N GLY A 36 -2.15 11.49 4.50
CA GLY A 36 -0.95 10.88 5.07
C GLY A 36 -0.20 11.81 6.03
N ALA A 37 -0.25 11.52 7.33
CA ALA A 37 0.48 12.29 8.35
C ALA A 37 1.80 11.63 8.79
N ALA A 38 2.02 10.36 8.48
CA ALA A 38 3.13 9.58 8.98
C ALA A 38 4.42 9.84 8.19
N SER A 39 5.50 10.18 8.88
CA SER A 39 6.81 10.28 8.23
C SER A 39 7.35 8.90 7.86
N ILE A 40 8.07 8.80 6.75
CA ILE A 40 8.69 7.54 6.31
C ILE A 40 9.59 6.91 7.40
N PRO A 41 10.50 7.65 8.06
CA PRO A 41 11.26 7.08 9.17
C PRO A 41 10.38 6.57 10.31
N GLY A 42 9.33 7.30 10.68
CA GLY A 42 8.39 6.91 11.74
C GLY A 42 7.64 5.62 11.41
N LEU A 43 7.18 5.45 10.17
CA LEU A 43 6.54 4.22 9.70
C LEU A 43 7.47 3.01 9.83
N ILE A 44 8.73 3.16 9.43
CA ILE A 44 9.72 2.08 9.45
C ILE A 44 10.09 1.72 10.90
N GLU A 45 10.27 2.71 11.79
CA GLU A 45 10.52 2.46 13.21
C GLU A 45 9.34 1.74 13.86
N LYS A 46 8.10 2.15 13.55
CA LYS A 46 6.89 1.47 14.05
C LYS A 46 6.81 0.03 13.54
N ALA A 47 7.01 -0.21 12.25
CA ALA A 47 7.01 -1.55 11.67
C ALA A 47 8.08 -2.46 12.34
N LYS A 48 9.26 -1.91 12.60
CA LYS A 48 10.32 -2.63 13.31
C LYS A 48 9.94 -2.95 14.75
N ALA A 49 9.37 -1.99 15.49
CA ALA A 49 8.90 -2.19 16.86
C ALA A 49 7.80 -3.26 16.95
N ASP A 50 6.96 -3.35 15.91
CA ASP A 50 5.91 -4.38 15.79
C ASP A 50 6.43 -5.74 15.30
N GLY A 51 7.74 -5.89 15.10
CA GLY A 51 8.38 -7.14 14.65
C GLY A 51 8.13 -7.48 13.19
N GLN A 52 7.72 -6.53 12.35
CA GLN A 52 7.53 -6.75 10.93
C GLN A 52 8.88 -6.89 10.21
N ALA A 53 8.99 -7.90 9.35
CA ALA A 53 10.19 -8.13 8.54
C ALA A 53 10.21 -7.31 7.25
N ALA A 54 9.05 -6.82 6.83
CA ALA A 54 8.86 -6.04 5.61
C ALA A 54 7.77 -4.98 5.83
N LEU A 55 7.78 -3.94 4.99
CA LEU A 55 6.77 -2.90 4.95
C LEU A 55 6.59 -2.45 3.51
N ALA A 56 5.35 -2.19 3.08
CA ALA A 56 5.09 -1.53 1.81
C ALA A 56 4.96 -0.01 1.98
N LEU A 57 5.17 0.71 0.89
CA LEU A 57 4.77 2.10 0.72
C LEU A 57 3.92 2.22 -0.53
N THR A 58 2.70 2.75 -0.39
CA THR A 58 1.68 2.81 -1.44
C THR A 58 0.96 4.15 -1.40
N ASP A 59 1.71 5.25 -1.51
CA ASP A 59 1.14 6.59 -1.50
C ASP A 59 0.16 6.81 -2.67
N HIS A 60 -0.80 7.70 -2.47
CA HIS A 60 -1.85 8.02 -3.45
C HIS A 60 -1.28 8.60 -4.75
N GLY A 61 -1.36 7.83 -5.82
CA GLY A 61 -1.05 8.23 -7.19
C GLY A 61 0.40 8.62 -7.44
N ASN A 62 1.32 8.39 -6.51
CA ASN A 62 2.70 8.84 -6.65
C ASN A 62 3.73 7.90 -6.02
N MET A 63 4.98 8.10 -6.38
CA MET A 63 6.16 7.40 -5.88
C MET A 63 7.20 8.36 -5.28
N PHE A 64 6.79 9.55 -4.80
CA PHE A 64 7.71 10.60 -4.39
C PHE A 64 8.60 10.20 -3.22
N GLY A 65 8.06 9.41 -2.27
CA GLY A 65 8.78 8.92 -1.10
C GLY A 65 9.61 7.66 -1.32
N ILE A 66 9.51 7.00 -2.48
CA ILE A 66 10.06 5.65 -2.70
C ILE A 66 11.57 5.56 -2.46
N LYS A 67 12.36 6.53 -2.93
CA LYS A 67 13.81 6.52 -2.72
C LYS A 67 14.19 6.64 -1.25
N LEU A 68 13.58 7.57 -0.54
CA LEU A 68 13.79 7.75 0.90
C LEU A 68 13.35 6.49 1.68
N PHE A 69 12.20 5.93 1.32
CA PHE A 69 11.67 4.71 1.91
C PHE A 69 12.61 3.52 1.72
N TYR A 70 13.06 3.29 0.48
CA TYR A 70 13.98 2.19 0.16
C TYR A 70 15.27 2.29 0.97
N ASP A 71 15.93 3.45 0.96
CA ASP A 71 17.20 3.65 1.66
C ASP A 71 17.04 3.49 3.18
N THR A 72 15.99 4.08 3.76
CA THR A 72 15.73 3.99 5.20
C THR A 72 15.41 2.55 5.62
N CYS A 73 14.60 1.83 4.86
CA CYS A 73 14.32 0.41 5.11
C CYS A 73 15.60 -0.43 5.10
N ARG A 74 16.47 -0.22 4.09
CA ARG A 74 17.75 -0.93 3.98
C ARG A 74 18.66 -0.67 5.17
N GLN A 75 18.76 0.59 5.60
CA GLN A 75 19.54 0.98 6.78
C GLN A 75 19.02 0.34 8.07
N LYS A 76 17.70 0.22 8.20
CA LYS A 76 17.03 -0.30 9.41
C LYS A 76 16.84 -1.83 9.40
N GLY A 77 17.20 -2.53 8.32
CA GLY A 77 17.08 -3.99 8.19
C GLY A 77 15.64 -4.47 7.99
N ILE A 78 14.75 -3.62 7.46
CA ILE A 78 13.39 -3.95 7.03
C ILE A 78 13.39 -4.14 5.51
N LYS A 79 12.70 -5.16 5.00
CA LYS A 79 12.54 -5.37 3.56
C LYS A 79 11.56 -4.33 2.99
N PRO A 80 11.98 -3.43 2.07
CA PRO A 80 11.07 -2.51 1.41
C PRO A 80 10.24 -3.23 0.35
N ILE A 81 8.94 -2.94 0.30
CA ILE A 81 8.02 -3.32 -0.76
C ILE A 81 7.55 -2.03 -1.41
N LEU A 82 7.96 -1.82 -2.66
CA LEU A 82 7.72 -0.58 -3.38
C LEU A 82 6.40 -0.66 -4.13
N GLY A 83 5.52 0.31 -3.94
CA GLY A 83 4.21 0.33 -4.55
C GLY A 83 3.63 1.72 -4.73
N CYS A 84 2.41 1.74 -5.19
CA CYS A 84 1.59 2.94 -5.36
C CYS A 84 0.12 2.55 -5.24
N GLU A 85 -0.71 3.35 -4.60
CA GLU A 85 -2.15 3.27 -4.74
C GLU A 85 -2.54 4.11 -5.95
N ALA A 86 -2.70 3.45 -7.10
CA ALA A 86 -3.00 4.10 -8.36
C ALA A 86 -4.48 4.49 -8.44
N TYR A 87 -4.77 5.56 -9.18
CA TYR A 87 -6.11 5.91 -9.63
C TYR A 87 -6.33 5.32 -11.02
N VAL A 88 -7.34 4.46 -11.17
CA VAL A 88 -7.68 3.81 -12.45
C VAL A 88 -8.89 4.52 -13.06
N ALA A 89 -8.74 5.04 -14.27
CA ALA A 89 -9.84 5.64 -15.01
C ALA A 89 -10.84 4.55 -15.45
N ARG A 90 -12.13 4.80 -15.28
CA ARG A 90 -13.20 3.82 -15.61
C ARG A 90 -13.24 3.43 -17.08
N VAL A 91 -12.97 4.37 -17.98
CA VAL A 91 -13.03 4.16 -19.42
C VAL A 91 -11.63 4.28 -20.03
N SER A 92 -11.04 5.47 -20.00
CA SER A 92 -9.71 5.74 -20.53
C SER A 92 -9.07 6.91 -19.79
N LEU A 93 -7.74 6.87 -19.67
CA LEU A 93 -6.97 7.98 -19.09
C LEU A 93 -7.10 9.29 -19.90
N TYR A 94 -7.48 9.20 -21.17
CA TYR A 94 -7.68 10.36 -22.04
C TYR A 94 -9.07 10.98 -21.90
N ASN A 95 -10.06 10.27 -21.33
CA ASN A 95 -11.35 10.83 -21.02
C ASN A 95 -11.23 11.81 -19.84
N LYS A 96 -11.72 13.03 -20.04
CA LYS A 96 -11.65 14.11 -19.04
C LYS A 96 -13.00 14.78 -18.86
N GLU A 97 -14.08 13.98 -18.81
CA GLU A 97 -15.45 14.44 -18.69
C GLU A 97 -16.01 14.22 -17.29
N LYS A 98 -16.52 15.31 -16.68
CA LYS A 98 -17.25 15.23 -15.40
C LYS A 98 -18.64 14.62 -15.62
N PRO A 99 -19.18 13.90 -14.61
CA PRO A 99 -18.60 13.54 -13.32
C PRO A 99 -17.81 12.21 -13.30
N ILE A 100 -17.88 11.43 -14.38
CA ILE A 100 -17.47 10.02 -14.45
C ILE A 100 -15.95 9.83 -14.20
N ASP A 101 -15.15 10.75 -14.76
CA ASP A 101 -13.68 10.57 -14.80
C ASP A 101 -12.92 11.32 -13.71
N ARG A 102 -13.63 11.97 -12.78
CA ARG A 102 -12.98 12.90 -11.84
C ARG A 102 -12.04 12.25 -10.82
N SER A 103 -12.41 11.09 -10.28
CA SER A 103 -11.70 10.52 -9.12
C SER A 103 -10.78 9.36 -9.49
N GLY A 104 -11.15 8.53 -10.48
CA GLY A 104 -10.53 7.22 -10.68
C GLY A 104 -10.87 6.25 -9.53
N GLU A 105 -10.74 4.98 -9.77
CA GLU A 105 -10.90 3.92 -8.78
C GLU A 105 -9.54 3.53 -8.21
N HIS A 106 -9.49 3.15 -6.93
CA HIS A 106 -8.22 2.87 -6.26
C HIS A 106 -7.77 1.44 -6.52
N LEU A 107 -6.47 1.27 -6.79
CA LEU A 107 -5.85 -0.03 -7.02
C LEU A 107 -4.44 -0.04 -6.41
N ILE A 108 -4.14 -1.03 -5.57
CA ILE A 108 -2.79 -1.22 -5.04
C ILE A 108 -1.94 -1.95 -6.08
N ILE A 109 -0.81 -1.34 -6.43
CA ILE A 109 0.17 -1.91 -7.35
C ILE A 109 1.51 -2.00 -6.63
N LEU A 110 2.06 -3.21 -6.52
CA LEU A 110 3.34 -3.50 -5.86
C LEU A 110 4.35 -4.04 -6.86
N ALA A 111 5.60 -3.60 -6.76
CA ALA A 111 6.69 -4.11 -7.56
C ALA A 111 7.24 -5.42 -6.95
N LYS A 112 7.15 -6.52 -7.70
CA LYS A 112 7.69 -7.83 -7.32
C LYS A 112 9.21 -7.92 -7.52
N ASN A 113 9.71 -7.25 -8.56
CA ASN A 113 11.12 -7.27 -8.98
C ASN A 113 11.50 -5.96 -9.70
N LEU A 114 12.72 -5.88 -10.24
CA LEU A 114 13.17 -4.69 -10.96
C LEU A 114 12.33 -4.36 -12.19
N THR A 115 11.90 -5.37 -12.97
CA THR A 115 11.00 -5.17 -14.12
C THR A 115 9.69 -4.51 -13.66
N GLY A 116 9.08 -5.04 -12.59
CA GLY A 116 7.88 -4.46 -12.00
C GLY A 116 8.09 -3.04 -11.49
N TYR A 117 9.23 -2.75 -10.86
CA TYR A 117 9.57 -1.39 -10.44
C TYR A 117 9.64 -0.42 -11.62
N LEU A 118 10.32 -0.80 -12.71
CA LEU A 118 10.41 0.03 -13.91
C LEU A 118 9.05 0.22 -14.58
N ASN A 119 8.22 -0.81 -14.60
CA ASN A 119 6.86 -0.73 -15.12
C ASN A 119 5.98 0.18 -14.22
N LEU A 120 6.11 0.10 -12.91
CA LEU A 120 5.41 0.98 -11.99
C LEU A 120 5.82 2.44 -12.19
N VAL A 121 7.12 2.72 -12.40
CA VAL A 121 7.61 4.06 -12.74
C VAL A 121 6.98 4.58 -14.04
N LYS A 122 6.86 3.73 -15.08
CA LYS A 122 6.21 4.11 -16.35
C LYS A 122 4.73 4.41 -16.13
N LEU A 123 4.02 3.56 -15.39
CA LEU A 123 2.60 3.78 -15.07
C LEU A 123 2.38 5.09 -14.34
N CYS A 124 3.16 5.37 -13.28
CA CYS A 124 3.07 6.63 -12.55
C CYS A 124 3.41 7.84 -13.45
N SER A 125 4.44 7.72 -14.30
CA SER A 125 4.81 8.80 -15.22
C SER A 125 3.70 9.08 -16.23
N THR A 126 3.13 8.05 -16.86
CA THR A 126 1.98 8.17 -17.77
C THR A 126 0.77 8.78 -17.06
N ALA A 127 0.52 8.40 -15.81
CA ALA A 127 -0.57 8.97 -15.02
C ALA A 127 -0.45 10.49 -14.85
N PHE A 128 0.76 11.01 -14.64
CA PHE A 128 1.01 12.44 -14.51
C PHE A 128 1.03 13.16 -15.86
N CYS A 129 1.69 12.59 -16.87
CA CYS A 129 1.88 13.25 -18.17
C CYS A 129 0.61 13.25 -19.03
N ASP A 130 -0.06 12.12 -19.11
CA ASP A 130 -1.18 11.90 -20.05
C ASP A 130 -2.52 11.81 -19.34
N GLY A 131 -2.56 11.10 -18.20
CA GLY A 131 -3.78 10.74 -17.49
C GLY A 131 -4.27 11.75 -16.47
N PHE A 132 -3.55 12.87 -16.24
CA PHE A 132 -3.91 13.80 -15.19
C PHE A 132 -5.23 14.52 -15.48
N TYR A 133 -6.20 14.25 -14.59
CA TYR A 133 -7.46 14.96 -14.54
C TYR A 133 -7.96 14.96 -13.10
N TYR A 134 -7.77 16.06 -12.38
CA TYR A 134 -7.86 16.20 -10.92
C TYR A 134 -6.90 15.31 -10.14
N ARG A 135 -6.60 14.10 -10.63
CA ARG A 135 -5.66 13.13 -10.07
C ARG A 135 -4.85 12.47 -11.19
N PRO A 136 -3.66 11.97 -10.91
CA PRO A 136 -2.87 11.20 -11.89
C PRO A 136 -3.51 9.82 -12.06
N ARG A 137 -4.10 9.54 -13.24
CA ARG A 137 -4.84 8.31 -13.52
C ARG A 137 -4.13 7.47 -14.57
N ILE A 138 -4.13 6.18 -14.35
CA ILE A 138 -3.86 5.18 -15.40
C ILE A 138 -5.19 4.61 -15.89
N ASP A 139 -5.15 3.75 -16.91
CA ASP A 139 -6.28 2.92 -17.33
C ASP A 139 -5.88 1.45 -17.48
N LYS A 140 -6.86 0.59 -17.74
CA LYS A 140 -6.64 -0.85 -17.93
C LYS A 140 -5.69 -1.15 -19.09
N THR A 141 -5.73 -0.36 -20.14
CA THR A 141 -4.84 -0.52 -21.31
C THR A 141 -3.38 -0.29 -20.93
N GLN A 142 -3.10 0.75 -20.14
CA GLN A 142 -1.75 1.01 -19.64
C GLN A 142 -1.29 -0.05 -18.66
N LEU A 143 -2.19 -0.51 -17.78
CA LEU A 143 -1.89 -1.56 -16.83
C LEU A 143 -1.58 -2.88 -17.55
N GLU A 144 -2.38 -3.27 -18.54
CA GLU A 144 -2.16 -4.45 -19.37
C GLU A 144 -0.82 -4.40 -20.10
N LYS A 145 -0.44 -3.25 -20.63
CA LYS A 145 0.84 -3.05 -21.32
C LYS A 145 2.05 -3.15 -20.39
N HIS A 146 1.91 -2.80 -19.13
CA HIS A 146 3.02 -2.67 -18.17
C HIS A 146 2.84 -3.53 -16.91
N HIS A 147 2.10 -4.66 -16.99
CA HIS A 147 1.80 -5.51 -15.83
C HIS A 147 2.95 -6.42 -15.39
N GLU A 148 3.93 -6.68 -16.27
CA GLU A 148 4.99 -7.64 -15.96
C GLU A 148 5.77 -7.25 -14.70
N GLY A 149 5.93 -8.23 -13.79
CA GLY A 149 6.64 -8.03 -12.51
C GLY A 149 5.86 -7.22 -11.48
N LEU A 150 4.56 -6.97 -11.69
CA LEU A 150 3.66 -6.32 -10.74
C LEU A 150 2.80 -7.35 -9.99
N ILE A 151 2.41 -6.97 -8.79
CA ILE A 151 1.37 -7.63 -7.98
C ILE A 151 0.27 -6.59 -7.77
N ILE A 152 -0.97 -6.99 -8.01
CA ILE A 152 -2.14 -6.11 -7.93
C ILE A 152 -3.06 -6.64 -6.82
N SER A 153 -3.60 -5.73 -6.03
CA SER A 153 -4.56 -6.01 -4.98
C SER A 153 -5.66 -4.95 -4.94
N SER A 154 -6.83 -5.30 -4.42
CA SER A 154 -7.84 -4.32 -4.04
C SER A 154 -7.25 -3.28 -3.07
N ALA A 155 -7.78 -2.08 -3.07
CA ALA A 155 -7.32 -1.00 -2.21
C ALA A 155 -8.27 -0.79 -1.02
N CYS A 156 -9.33 -0.05 -1.23
CA CYS A 156 -10.32 0.34 -0.21
C CYS A 156 -11.75 0.25 -0.79
N LEU A 157 -12.75 0.65 -0.02
CA LEU A 157 -14.17 0.67 -0.48
C LEU A 157 -14.41 1.53 -1.74
N GLY A 158 -13.48 2.43 -2.09
CA GLY A 158 -13.45 3.16 -3.37
C GLY A 158 -12.68 2.45 -4.48
N GLY A 159 -12.31 1.19 -4.28
CA GLY A 159 -11.55 0.38 -5.23
C GLY A 159 -12.40 -0.18 -6.35
N GLU A 160 -11.76 -0.47 -7.48
CA GLU A 160 -12.42 -1.04 -8.67
C GLU A 160 -13.02 -2.43 -8.42
N ILE A 161 -12.43 -3.20 -7.49
CA ILE A 161 -12.81 -4.60 -7.23
C ILE A 161 -14.04 -4.68 -6.31
N ASP A 162 -14.30 -3.63 -5.53
CA ASP A 162 -15.36 -3.62 -4.51
C ASP A 162 -16.67 -2.97 -5.02
N GLN A 163 -16.75 -2.56 -6.27
CA GLN A 163 -17.92 -1.98 -6.94
C GLN A 163 -18.44 -2.92 -8.02
#